data_4622b71ab86551d4ee49740616444dc7
#
_entry.id   4622b71ab86551d4ee49740616444dc7
#
_cell.length_a   1.000
_cell.length_b   1.000
_cell.length_c   1.000
_cell.angle_alpha   90.00
_cell.angle_beta   90.00
_cell.angle_gamma   90.00
#
_symmetry.space_group_name_H-M   'P 1'
#
loop_
_entity.id
_entity.type
_entity.pdbx_description
1 polymer ?
#
loop_
_entity_poly.entity_id
_entity_poly.type
_entity_poly.pdbx_seq_one_letter_code
_entity_poly.pdbx_strand_id
1 'polypeptide(L)'
;MRWRMPVIAGAGRRSFTKALCAILGVPLAVSILIGEESAIRSTPAFSEPLDEARQVEHVANRLTFGPAPDVVASLRAIGIHKWIELQMQPERVPESKLLEEKLAAYPALRMTTEELAKEYPNRQYLRAVARGRADLPTDPKERETVEALAKVQAERERGFLKQARSKGTAAEPARNNATAPGDGQSLTGMSEAERLIALAGMTAEERQAAIRSLPAPERRALIESVRPALTVQTSLVAGKLLRAVYSERQLEELMTSFWFNHFNVSVKKEADHYYSIPYERDVIRKHAFGKFEDLLVATAQSPAMLYYLDNYQSVSPDARLRRRRQRGNRAPRGLNENYARELMELHTLGVDGGYTQKDVTEVARCFTGWTIDVRTPGGGFRFAPQLHDTKSKVVLGHKIDAGGMEDGLRVLSLLANHPSTARFISTKLAERFVADQPPASLVDAMSATFLRTHGDIREVLRTMFFSKEFLSEGAYRAKVKQPFEMVVSALRALHADLTQPVALARALDRLGQPLYRKQEPTGYSAMNAEWVNSAALVERMNLALGLAANQVRGVRWRDIPATGPATVEMARSEWMLPVSESTVASIHKAIDDPAQEQLRQFRGASEPQLWAGLLLGSPEFQRH
;
A
#
# COMPACT_ATOMS: atom_id res chain seq x y z
N MET A 1 4.65 0.57 39.01
CA MET A 1 6.08 0.17 39.09
C MET A 1 6.79 0.75 37.87
N ARG A 2 7.57 1.82 38.06
CA ARG A 2 8.32 2.49 37.01
C ARG A 2 9.68 1.82 36.86
N TRP A 3 9.98 1.23 35.74
CA TRP A 3 11.35 0.80 35.40
C TRP A 3 12.07 1.94 34.69
N ARG A 4 13.09 2.49 35.35
CA ARG A 4 14.07 3.39 34.73
C ARG A 4 15.18 2.54 34.13
N MET A 5 15.43 2.67 32.84
CA MET A 5 16.66 2.19 32.19
C MET A 5 17.76 3.27 32.35
N PRO A 6 19.02 2.89 32.61
CA PRO A 6 20.12 3.83 32.66
C PRO A 6 20.56 4.26 31.26
N VAL A 7 20.79 5.55 31.11
CA VAL A 7 21.42 6.16 29.93
C VAL A 7 22.90 5.81 29.96
N ILE A 8 23.36 4.99 29.01
CA ILE A 8 24.78 4.77 28.78
C ILE A 8 25.26 5.77 27.72
N ALA A 9 26.11 6.69 28.15
CA ALA A 9 26.72 7.72 27.33
C ALA A 9 27.59 7.14 26.21
N GLY A 10 27.52 7.77 25.03
CA GLY A 10 28.18 7.31 23.82
C GLY A 10 29.70 7.40 23.85
N ALA A 11 30.36 6.27 23.64
CA ALA A 11 31.74 6.16 23.14
C ALA A 11 32.08 4.79 22.49
N GLY A 12 31.12 3.85 22.36
CA GLY A 12 31.43 2.47 21.93
C GLY A 12 30.83 2.00 20.59
N ARG A 13 29.95 2.77 19.95
CA ARG A 13 29.17 2.26 18.79
C ARG A 13 30.00 2.08 17.49
N ARG A 14 31.00 2.90 17.26
CA ARG A 14 31.82 2.81 16.02
C ARG A 14 32.68 1.55 15.91
N SER A 15 33.19 1.04 17.02
CA SER A 15 34.01 -0.19 17.05
C SER A 15 33.16 -1.46 16.98
N PHE A 16 31.96 -1.45 17.55
CA PHE A 16 31.10 -2.64 17.61
C PHE A 16 30.51 -2.99 16.24
N THR A 17 30.11 -2.00 15.46
CA THR A 17 29.52 -2.20 14.11
C THR A 17 30.56 -2.74 13.12
N LYS A 18 31.81 -2.20 13.15
CA LYS A 18 32.91 -2.73 12.32
C LYS A 18 33.33 -4.15 12.71
N ALA A 19 33.32 -4.47 14.01
CA ALA A 19 33.63 -5.82 14.49
C ALA A 19 32.52 -6.82 14.15
N LEU A 20 31.25 -6.41 14.20
CA LEU A 20 30.10 -7.28 13.86
C LEU A 20 30.04 -7.57 12.34
N CYS A 21 30.36 -6.59 11.49
CA CYS A 21 30.48 -6.78 10.04
C CYS A 21 31.61 -7.75 9.68
N ALA A 22 32.75 -7.70 10.40
CA ALA A 22 33.86 -8.60 10.17
C ALA A 22 33.59 -10.05 10.64
N ILE A 23 32.79 -10.23 11.70
CA ILE A 23 32.47 -11.55 12.26
C ILE A 23 31.36 -12.27 11.45
N LEU A 24 30.47 -11.52 10.81
CA LEU A 24 29.33 -12.10 10.05
C LEU A 24 29.63 -12.28 8.56
N GLY A 25 30.85 -12.03 8.08
CA GLY A 25 31.19 -12.16 6.65
C GLY A 25 30.36 -11.28 5.74
N VAL A 26 29.87 -10.13 6.25
CA VAL A 26 29.07 -9.17 5.48
C VAL A 26 30.00 -8.41 4.54
N PRO A 27 29.82 -8.49 3.22
CA PRO A 27 30.77 -7.96 2.27
C PRO A 27 30.85 -6.44 2.24
N LEU A 28 31.91 -5.94 1.62
CA LEU A 28 32.27 -4.53 1.40
C LEU A 28 31.09 -3.68 0.87
N ALA A 29 30.17 -4.30 0.09
CA ALA A 29 28.97 -3.65 -0.43
C ALA A 29 28.04 -3.07 0.65
N VAL A 30 27.95 -3.73 1.83
CA VAL A 30 27.18 -3.18 2.96
C VAL A 30 27.95 -2.08 3.68
N SER A 31 29.28 -2.13 3.68
CA SER A 31 30.11 -1.07 4.23
C SER A 31 30.01 0.23 3.42
N ILE A 32 29.79 0.16 2.12
CA ILE A 32 29.54 1.33 1.25
C ILE A 32 28.21 2.01 1.61
N LEU A 33 27.17 1.20 1.93
CA LEU A 33 25.84 1.71 2.31
C LEU A 33 25.81 2.38 3.70
N ILE A 34 26.73 2.00 4.60
CA ILE A 34 26.81 2.56 5.98
C ILE A 34 27.75 3.76 6.06
N GLY A 35 28.54 4.03 5.02
CA GLY A 35 29.71 4.91 5.04
C GLY A 35 29.45 6.41 5.12
N GLU A 36 28.28 6.91 4.85
CA GLU A 36 27.94 8.32 5.09
C GLU A 36 26.83 8.43 6.14
N GLU A 37 27.21 8.72 7.39
CA GLU A 37 26.30 9.32 8.35
C GLU A 37 25.59 10.47 7.65
N SER A 38 24.25 10.42 7.60
CA SER A 38 23.44 11.58 7.25
C SER A 38 23.90 12.74 8.14
N ALA A 39 24.79 13.59 7.66
CA ALA A 39 25.00 14.88 8.27
C ALA A 39 23.59 15.49 8.37
N ILE A 40 23.15 15.81 9.58
CA ILE A 40 21.90 16.53 9.80
C ILE A 40 22.01 17.77 8.92
N ARG A 41 21.25 17.79 7.81
CA ARG A 41 21.34 18.89 6.85
C ARG A 41 20.89 20.14 7.58
N SER A 42 21.80 21.07 7.75
CA SER A 42 21.54 22.31 8.47
C SER A 42 20.50 23.16 7.73
N THR A 43 19.77 24.02 8.45
CA THR A 43 18.82 24.96 7.85
C THR A 43 19.41 25.78 6.68
N PRO A 44 20.71 26.19 6.69
CA PRO A 44 21.35 26.83 5.54
C PRO A 44 21.31 26.02 4.24
N ALA A 45 21.36 24.69 4.29
CA ALA A 45 21.28 23.85 3.08
C ALA A 45 19.96 24.01 2.32
N PHE A 46 18.86 24.36 2.98
CA PHE A 46 17.58 24.64 2.33
C PHE A 46 17.48 26.04 1.68
N SER A 47 18.48 26.89 1.84
CA SER A 47 18.60 28.18 1.14
C SER A 47 19.56 28.15 -0.05
N GLU A 48 20.33 27.07 -0.21
CA GLU A 48 21.28 26.89 -1.30
C GLU A 48 20.54 26.27 -2.50
N PRO A 49 20.37 27.00 -3.63
CA PRO A 49 19.60 26.49 -4.76
C PRO A 49 20.38 25.40 -5.51
N LEU A 50 19.67 24.43 -6.06
CA LEU A 50 20.22 23.48 -7.03
C LEU A 50 20.48 24.19 -8.37
N ASP A 51 21.53 23.77 -9.09
CA ASP A 51 21.67 24.09 -10.50
C ASP A 51 20.57 23.43 -11.34
N GLU A 52 20.40 23.87 -12.59
CA GLU A 52 19.30 23.41 -13.47
C GLU A 52 19.35 21.90 -13.72
N ALA A 53 20.53 21.32 -13.92
CA ALA A 53 20.66 19.89 -14.19
C ALA A 53 20.23 19.06 -12.98
N ARG A 54 20.63 19.46 -11.77
CA ARG A 54 20.24 18.81 -10.51
C ARG A 54 18.79 19.05 -10.15
N GLN A 55 18.20 20.19 -10.54
CA GLN A 55 16.75 20.42 -10.41
C GLN A 55 15.97 19.43 -11.27
N VAL A 56 16.36 19.17 -12.52
CA VAL A 56 15.73 18.17 -13.39
C VAL A 56 15.84 16.78 -12.77
N GLU A 57 17.03 16.39 -12.29
CA GLU A 57 17.24 15.12 -11.59
C GLU A 57 16.35 15.01 -10.34
N HIS A 58 16.33 16.05 -9.52
CA HIS A 58 15.55 16.09 -8.28
C HIS A 58 14.07 15.92 -8.55
N VAL A 59 13.51 16.68 -9.50
CA VAL A 59 12.10 16.61 -9.86
C VAL A 59 11.74 15.23 -10.46
N ALA A 60 12.56 14.70 -11.37
CA ALA A 60 12.35 13.38 -11.94
C ALA A 60 12.33 12.27 -10.87
N ASN A 61 13.25 12.33 -9.91
CA ASN A 61 13.33 11.35 -8.82
C ASN A 61 12.23 11.54 -7.76
N ARG A 62 11.87 12.79 -7.42
CA ARG A 62 10.99 13.10 -6.29
C ARG A 62 9.52 13.07 -6.65
N LEU A 63 9.16 13.47 -7.88
CA LEU A 63 7.77 13.58 -8.34
C LEU A 63 7.34 12.45 -9.26
N THR A 64 8.18 11.41 -9.38
CA THR A 64 7.85 10.12 -10.02
C THR A 64 8.34 8.95 -9.15
N PHE A 65 8.00 7.74 -9.56
CA PHE A 65 8.60 6.54 -8.96
C PHE A 65 10.02 6.24 -9.49
N GLY A 66 10.74 7.24 -9.92
CA GLY A 66 12.08 7.19 -10.46
C GLY A 66 12.12 7.64 -11.92
N PRO A 67 13.27 8.19 -12.35
CA PRO A 67 13.43 8.70 -13.69
C PRO A 67 13.23 7.58 -14.73
N ALA A 68 12.68 7.97 -15.86
CA ALA A 68 12.64 7.20 -17.07
C ALA A 68 13.02 8.16 -18.21
N PRO A 69 13.62 7.70 -19.32
CA PRO A 69 14.12 8.58 -20.37
C PRO A 69 13.07 9.53 -20.97
N ASP A 70 11.85 9.07 -21.14
CA ASP A 70 10.70 9.85 -21.60
C ASP A 70 10.32 10.97 -20.62
N VAL A 71 10.33 10.70 -19.32
CA VAL A 71 10.11 11.70 -18.27
C VAL A 71 11.21 12.77 -18.30
N VAL A 72 12.46 12.35 -18.38
CA VAL A 72 13.61 13.26 -18.45
C VAL A 72 13.58 14.11 -19.71
N ALA A 73 13.28 13.48 -20.86
CA ALA A 73 13.12 14.19 -22.12
C ALA A 73 11.99 15.23 -22.06
N SER A 74 10.85 14.86 -21.47
CA SER A 74 9.72 15.77 -21.27
C SER A 74 10.07 16.95 -20.35
N LEU A 75 10.70 16.69 -19.19
CA LEU A 75 11.17 17.74 -18.27
C LEU A 75 12.09 18.75 -18.97
N ARG A 76 13.04 18.28 -19.78
CA ARG A 76 13.96 19.15 -20.54
C ARG A 76 13.25 19.92 -21.64
N ALA A 77 12.27 19.30 -22.32
CA ALA A 77 11.58 19.91 -23.45
C ALA A 77 10.61 21.02 -23.06
N ILE A 78 9.81 20.80 -22.00
CA ILE A 78 8.79 21.78 -21.59
C ILE A 78 9.16 22.62 -20.38
N GLY A 79 10.25 22.27 -19.70
CA GLY A 79 10.73 22.90 -18.48
C GLY A 79 10.02 22.43 -17.21
N ILE A 80 10.74 22.48 -16.08
CA ILE A 80 10.34 21.95 -14.78
C ILE A 80 8.98 22.49 -14.33
N HIS A 81 8.78 23.81 -14.38
CA HIS A 81 7.55 24.45 -13.92
C HIS A 81 6.30 23.97 -14.69
N LYS A 82 6.39 23.94 -16.02
CA LYS A 82 5.27 23.48 -16.85
C LYS A 82 5.00 21.99 -16.67
N TRP A 83 6.07 21.20 -16.49
CA TRP A 83 5.93 19.77 -16.25
C TRP A 83 5.21 19.48 -14.92
N ILE A 84 5.61 20.15 -13.83
CA ILE A 84 4.97 20.03 -12.51
C ILE A 84 3.48 20.43 -12.60
N GLU A 85 3.18 21.58 -13.24
CA GLU A 85 1.78 22.01 -13.43
C GLU A 85 0.95 21.00 -14.22
N LEU A 86 1.53 20.39 -15.24
CA LEU A 86 0.87 19.35 -16.02
C LEU A 86 0.61 18.09 -15.17
N GLN A 87 1.59 17.62 -14.40
CA GLN A 87 1.42 16.46 -13.53
C GLN A 87 0.42 16.69 -12.39
N MET A 88 0.23 17.93 -11.94
CA MET A 88 -0.84 18.28 -10.99
C MET A 88 -2.25 18.32 -11.62
N GLN A 89 -2.35 18.13 -12.94
CA GLN A 89 -3.60 18.10 -13.72
C GLN A 89 -3.67 16.78 -14.50
N PRO A 90 -3.81 15.61 -13.81
CA PRO A 90 -3.70 14.30 -14.45
C PRO A 90 -4.71 14.08 -15.58
N GLU A 91 -5.84 14.77 -15.55
CA GLU A 91 -6.85 14.74 -16.62
C GLU A 91 -6.33 15.28 -17.97
N ARG A 92 -5.25 16.06 -17.95
CA ARG A 92 -4.58 16.61 -19.14
C ARG A 92 -3.41 15.75 -19.63
N VAL A 93 -3.00 14.74 -18.87
CA VAL A 93 -1.91 13.82 -19.22
C VAL A 93 -2.54 12.57 -19.85
N PRO A 94 -2.32 12.28 -21.13
CA PRO A 94 -2.78 11.03 -21.74
C PRO A 94 -2.17 9.82 -21.02
N GLU A 95 -2.96 8.78 -20.80
CA GLU A 95 -2.44 7.58 -20.17
C GLU A 95 -1.74 6.65 -21.17
N SER A 96 -0.82 5.84 -20.69
CA SER A 96 -0.10 4.85 -21.49
C SER A 96 -1.03 3.76 -22.01
N LYS A 97 -1.04 3.55 -23.34
CA LYS A 97 -1.78 2.44 -23.97
C LYS A 97 -1.30 1.08 -23.46
N LEU A 98 0.00 0.93 -23.23
CA LEU A 98 0.58 -0.28 -22.67
C LEU A 98 0.02 -0.56 -21.26
N LEU A 99 -0.15 0.48 -20.44
CA LEU A 99 -0.77 0.33 -19.13
C LEU A 99 -2.23 -0.13 -19.26
N GLU A 100 -3.00 0.46 -20.15
CA GLU A 100 -4.40 0.09 -20.39
C GLU A 100 -4.54 -1.38 -20.80
N GLU A 101 -3.68 -1.85 -21.71
CA GLU A 101 -3.60 -3.25 -22.16
C GLU A 101 -3.26 -4.20 -21.00
N LYS A 102 -2.25 -3.84 -20.18
CA LYS A 102 -1.86 -4.66 -19.02
C LYS A 102 -2.94 -4.70 -17.94
N LEU A 103 -3.64 -3.60 -17.69
CA LEU A 103 -4.74 -3.53 -16.72
C LEU A 103 -6.00 -4.29 -17.18
N ALA A 104 -6.21 -4.44 -18.49
CA ALA A 104 -7.33 -5.21 -19.04
C ALA A 104 -7.32 -6.69 -18.58
N ALA A 105 -6.15 -7.23 -18.22
CA ALA A 105 -6.03 -8.57 -17.64
C ALA A 105 -6.61 -8.70 -16.20
N TYR A 106 -7.04 -7.61 -15.59
CA TYR A 106 -7.52 -7.55 -14.21
C TYR A 106 -8.91 -6.89 -14.14
N PRO A 107 -9.99 -7.56 -14.61
CA PRO A 107 -11.33 -6.98 -14.70
C PRO A 107 -11.87 -6.47 -13.36
N ALA A 108 -11.52 -7.12 -12.25
CA ALA A 108 -11.89 -6.69 -10.91
C ALA A 108 -11.55 -5.22 -10.59
N LEU A 109 -10.53 -4.65 -11.23
CA LEU A 109 -10.14 -3.24 -11.05
C LEU A 109 -11.19 -2.23 -11.52
N ARG A 110 -12.12 -2.66 -12.39
CA ARG A 110 -13.18 -1.82 -12.96
C ARG A 110 -14.54 -2.03 -12.31
N MET A 111 -14.68 -3.12 -11.55
CA MET A 111 -15.94 -3.52 -10.92
C MET A 111 -16.33 -2.61 -9.77
N THR A 112 -17.62 -2.45 -9.57
CA THR A 112 -18.21 -1.88 -8.35
C THR A 112 -18.08 -2.86 -7.19
N THR A 113 -18.33 -2.40 -5.97
CA THR A 113 -18.31 -3.29 -4.80
C THR A 113 -19.37 -4.40 -4.89
N GLU A 114 -20.53 -4.07 -5.45
CA GLU A 114 -21.62 -5.04 -5.65
C GLU A 114 -21.24 -6.11 -6.68
N GLU A 115 -20.68 -5.69 -7.83
CA GLU A 115 -20.16 -6.61 -8.86
C GLU A 115 -19.05 -7.50 -8.30
N LEU A 116 -18.11 -6.93 -7.52
CA LEU A 116 -17.06 -7.70 -6.85
C LEU A 116 -17.61 -8.73 -5.86
N ALA A 117 -18.63 -8.35 -5.09
CA ALA A 117 -19.24 -9.25 -4.13
C ALA A 117 -20.06 -10.38 -4.79
N LYS A 118 -20.60 -10.10 -5.98
CA LYS A 118 -21.34 -11.04 -6.81
C LYS A 118 -20.41 -12.03 -7.53
N GLU A 119 -19.41 -11.50 -8.23
CA GLU A 119 -18.46 -12.29 -9.01
C GLU A 119 -17.48 -13.08 -8.12
N TYR A 120 -17.11 -12.50 -6.97
CA TYR A 120 -16.15 -13.08 -6.03
C TYR A 120 -16.77 -13.26 -4.63
N PRO A 121 -17.73 -14.17 -4.41
CA PRO A 121 -18.51 -14.25 -3.18
C PRO A 121 -17.64 -14.50 -1.93
N ASN A 122 -17.93 -13.79 -0.85
CA ASN A 122 -17.17 -13.87 0.38
C ASN A 122 -17.56 -15.10 1.23
N ARG A 123 -16.67 -15.48 2.16
CA ARG A 123 -16.89 -16.64 3.04
C ARG A 123 -18.15 -16.51 3.92
N GLN A 124 -18.51 -15.30 4.36
CA GLN A 124 -19.70 -15.09 5.19
C GLN A 124 -20.97 -15.35 4.40
N TYR A 125 -21.03 -14.86 3.16
CA TYR A 125 -22.12 -15.13 2.24
C TYR A 125 -22.23 -16.63 1.93
N LEU A 126 -21.12 -17.28 1.55
CA LEU A 126 -21.09 -18.72 1.29
C LEU A 126 -21.51 -19.56 2.51
N ARG A 127 -21.13 -19.15 3.72
CA ARG A 127 -21.61 -19.77 4.97
C ARG A 127 -23.08 -19.54 5.20
N ALA A 128 -23.58 -18.36 4.89
CA ALA A 128 -25.01 -18.05 5.04
C ALA A 128 -25.85 -18.86 4.05
N VAL A 129 -25.40 -18.99 2.80
CA VAL A 129 -26.00 -19.87 1.77
C VAL A 129 -25.97 -21.33 2.23
N ALA A 130 -24.81 -21.84 2.67
CA ALA A 130 -24.69 -23.22 3.16
C ALA A 130 -25.58 -23.54 4.36
N ARG A 131 -26.05 -22.53 5.08
CA ARG A 131 -26.97 -22.63 6.23
C ARG A 131 -28.43 -22.28 5.90
N GLY A 132 -28.75 -22.02 4.62
CA GLY A 132 -30.05 -21.55 4.19
C GLY A 132 -30.47 -20.19 4.77
N ARG A 133 -29.50 -19.29 5.03
CA ARG A 133 -29.74 -17.99 5.66
C ARG A 133 -29.50 -16.79 4.72
N ALA A 134 -29.11 -17.05 3.49
CA ALA A 134 -28.96 -16.06 2.43
C ALA A 134 -29.56 -16.61 1.14
N ASP A 135 -30.12 -15.71 0.34
CA ASP A 135 -30.68 -16.03 -0.95
C ASP A 135 -29.61 -16.35 -1.97
N LEU A 136 -29.91 -17.27 -2.87
CA LEU A 136 -29.06 -17.62 -4.01
C LEU A 136 -29.26 -16.61 -5.15
N PRO A 137 -28.25 -16.43 -6.04
CA PRO A 137 -28.42 -15.65 -7.25
C PRO A 137 -29.59 -16.15 -8.10
N THR A 138 -30.23 -15.24 -8.82
CA THR A 138 -31.33 -15.57 -9.75
C THR A 138 -30.83 -16.19 -11.05
N ASP A 139 -29.64 -15.84 -11.49
CA ASP A 139 -28.99 -16.43 -12.66
C ASP A 139 -28.66 -17.92 -12.40
N PRO A 140 -29.06 -18.86 -13.26
CA PRO A 140 -28.83 -20.28 -13.03
C PRO A 140 -27.35 -20.68 -12.93
N LYS A 141 -26.48 -20.10 -13.74
CA LYS A 141 -25.05 -20.39 -13.77
C LYS A 141 -24.33 -19.86 -12.53
N GLU A 142 -24.67 -18.63 -12.12
CA GLU A 142 -24.15 -18.05 -10.88
C GLU A 142 -24.62 -18.85 -9.66
N ARG A 143 -25.87 -19.29 -9.66
CA ARG A 143 -26.44 -20.10 -8.59
C ARG A 143 -25.68 -21.41 -8.42
N GLU A 144 -25.45 -22.15 -9.51
CA GLU A 144 -24.68 -23.40 -9.49
C GLU A 144 -23.26 -23.19 -8.93
N THR A 145 -22.57 -22.13 -9.34
CA THR A 145 -21.25 -21.76 -8.84
C THR A 145 -21.25 -21.42 -7.35
N VAL A 146 -22.21 -20.60 -6.90
CA VAL A 146 -22.33 -20.22 -5.48
C VAL A 146 -22.69 -21.43 -4.61
N GLU A 147 -23.58 -22.32 -5.06
CA GLU A 147 -23.92 -23.56 -4.35
C GLU A 147 -22.70 -24.49 -4.20
N ALA A 148 -21.92 -24.66 -5.28
CA ALA A 148 -20.68 -25.44 -5.25
C ALA A 148 -19.65 -24.85 -4.28
N LEU A 149 -19.42 -23.54 -4.34
CA LEU A 149 -18.52 -22.84 -3.42
C LEU A 149 -18.98 -22.92 -1.96
N ALA A 150 -20.29 -22.78 -1.72
CA ALA A 150 -20.88 -22.90 -0.38
C ALA A 150 -20.69 -24.31 0.19
N LYS A 151 -20.85 -25.36 -0.64
CA LYS A 151 -20.60 -26.76 -0.27
C LYS A 151 -19.14 -26.99 0.09
N VAL A 152 -18.21 -26.53 -0.75
CA VAL A 152 -16.76 -26.60 -0.50
C VAL A 152 -16.37 -25.87 0.80
N GLN A 153 -16.95 -24.70 1.06
CA GLN A 153 -16.71 -23.94 2.29
C GLN A 153 -17.23 -24.70 3.53
N ALA A 154 -18.41 -25.31 3.45
CA ALA A 154 -18.98 -26.09 4.55
C ALA A 154 -18.15 -27.35 4.87
N GLU A 155 -17.60 -28.02 3.87
CA GLU A 155 -16.74 -29.18 4.04
C GLU A 155 -15.40 -28.81 4.69
N ARG A 156 -14.78 -27.70 4.27
CA ARG A 156 -13.55 -27.16 4.91
C ARG A 156 -13.76 -26.87 6.40
N GLU A 157 -14.90 -26.28 6.75
CA GLU A 157 -15.21 -26.00 8.16
C GLU A 157 -15.40 -27.27 8.98
N ARG A 158 -16.06 -28.29 8.43
CA ARG A 158 -16.20 -29.60 9.09
C ARG A 158 -14.84 -30.27 9.29
N GLY A 159 -13.97 -30.23 8.27
CA GLY A 159 -12.60 -30.74 8.34
C GLY A 159 -11.76 -30.04 9.41
N PHE A 160 -11.84 -28.69 9.48
CA PHE A 160 -11.14 -27.89 10.48
C PHE A 160 -11.62 -28.17 11.91
N LEU A 161 -12.93 -28.31 12.10
CA LEU A 161 -13.52 -28.68 13.40
C LEU A 161 -13.16 -30.10 13.84
N LYS A 162 -13.09 -31.06 12.91
CA LYS A 162 -12.59 -32.42 13.20
C LYS A 162 -11.12 -32.40 13.64
N GLN A 163 -10.27 -31.65 12.93
CA GLN A 163 -8.84 -31.55 13.24
C GLN A 163 -8.57 -30.77 14.55
N ALA A 164 -9.39 -29.79 14.89
CA ALA A 164 -9.31 -29.10 16.16
C ALA A 164 -9.73 -29.99 17.35
N ARG A 165 -10.71 -30.87 17.15
CA ARG A 165 -11.14 -31.87 18.14
C ARG A 165 -10.12 -33.01 18.33
N SER A 166 -9.42 -33.42 17.25
CA SER A 166 -8.40 -34.48 17.32
C SER A 166 -7.08 -34.03 17.95
N LYS A 167 -6.78 -32.74 17.98
CA LYS A 167 -5.61 -32.20 18.69
C LYS A 167 -5.79 -32.19 20.21
N GLY A 168 -7.01 -32.43 20.71
CA GLY A 168 -7.30 -32.59 22.16
C GLY A 168 -7.24 -34.04 22.66
N THR A 169 -7.13 -35.02 21.78
CA THR A 169 -6.95 -36.44 22.10
C THR A 169 -5.94 -37.03 21.12
N ALA A 170 -4.83 -37.50 21.63
CA ALA A 170 -3.80 -38.20 20.82
C ALA A 170 -4.42 -39.47 20.21
N ALA A 171 -4.85 -39.39 18.95
CA ALA A 171 -5.26 -40.51 18.13
C ALA A 171 -4.87 -40.23 16.67
N GLU A 172 -4.32 -41.24 16.01
CA GLU A 172 -3.87 -41.25 14.63
C GLU A 172 -4.88 -40.67 13.63
N PRO A 173 -4.41 -40.09 12.50
CA PRO A 173 -5.29 -39.51 11.50
C PRO A 173 -6.07 -40.63 10.81
N ALA A 174 -7.37 -40.71 11.14
CA ALA A 174 -8.29 -41.58 10.41
C ALA A 174 -8.36 -41.12 8.94
N ARG A 175 -7.97 -41.98 8.02
CA ARG A 175 -8.25 -41.82 6.59
C ARG A 175 -9.76 -41.65 6.40
N ASN A 176 -10.20 -40.49 6.00
CA ASN A 176 -11.58 -40.28 5.59
C ASN A 176 -11.81 -41.02 4.28
N ASN A 177 -12.64 -42.08 4.32
CA ASN A 177 -13.29 -42.66 3.15
C ASN A 177 -14.38 -41.69 2.61
N ALA A 178 -13.97 -40.54 2.08
CA ALA A 178 -14.70 -39.91 1.01
C ALA A 178 -14.12 -40.56 -0.26
N THR A 179 -14.95 -41.23 -1.05
CA THR A 179 -14.58 -41.84 -2.33
C THR A 179 -13.70 -40.85 -3.10
N ALA A 180 -12.38 -41.10 -3.07
CA ALA A 180 -11.47 -40.44 -3.97
C ALA A 180 -11.95 -40.77 -5.39
N PRO A 181 -12.02 -39.80 -6.31
CA PRO A 181 -12.18 -40.14 -7.71
C PRO A 181 -11.01 -41.05 -8.05
N GLY A 182 -11.32 -42.21 -8.65
CA GLY A 182 -10.31 -43.22 -9.01
C GLY A 182 -9.19 -42.60 -9.85
N ASP A 183 -8.03 -43.25 -9.80
CA ASP A 183 -6.83 -42.87 -10.53
C ASP A 183 -7.13 -42.29 -11.91
N GLY A 184 -6.78 -41.03 -12.14
CA GLY A 184 -6.72 -40.43 -13.47
C GLY A 184 -7.92 -39.58 -13.92
N GLN A 185 -8.86 -39.14 -13.09
CA GLN A 185 -9.86 -38.18 -13.55
C GLN A 185 -9.22 -36.83 -13.83
N SER A 186 -9.02 -36.56 -15.12
CA SER A 186 -8.56 -35.25 -15.62
C SER A 186 -9.61 -34.19 -15.26
N LEU A 187 -9.19 -33.10 -14.64
CA LEU A 187 -10.04 -31.93 -14.43
C LEU A 187 -10.41 -31.22 -15.75
N THR A 188 -9.79 -31.65 -16.85
CA THR A 188 -10.03 -31.12 -18.20
C THR A 188 -11.40 -31.58 -18.70
N GLY A 189 -12.23 -30.65 -19.18
CA GLY A 189 -13.59 -30.94 -19.67
C GLY A 189 -14.70 -30.91 -18.60
N MET A 190 -14.36 -30.83 -17.31
CA MET A 190 -15.35 -30.62 -16.25
C MET A 190 -15.85 -29.18 -16.21
N SER A 191 -17.11 -28.97 -15.85
CA SER A 191 -17.62 -27.65 -15.47
C SER A 191 -16.85 -27.07 -14.28
N GLU A 192 -16.94 -25.78 -14.07
CA GLU A 192 -16.30 -25.11 -12.93
C GLU A 192 -16.78 -25.68 -11.59
N ALA A 193 -18.07 -25.91 -11.45
CA ALA A 193 -18.68 -26.48 -10.25
C ALA A 193 -18.17 -27.91 -9.97
N GLU A 194 -18.08 -28.76 -10.99
CA GLU A 194 -17.56 -30.13 -10.86
C GLU A 194 -16.08 -30.13 -10.46
N ARG A 195 -15.25 -29.26 -11.05
CA ARG A 195 -13.84 -29.09 -10.67
C ARG A 195 -13.67 -28.65 -9.20
N LEU A 196 -14.52 -27.72 -8.74
CA LEU A 196 -14.51 -27.27 -7.36
C LEU A 196 -14.82 -28.40 -6.38
N ILE A 197 -15.82 -29.23 -6.69
CA ILE A 197 -16.22 -30.37 -5.88
C ILE A 197 -15.13 -31.45 -5.89
N ALA A 198 -14.57 -31.78 -7.05
CA ALA A 198 -13.47 -32.75 -7.19
C ALA A 198 -12.25 -32.34 -6.36
N LEU A 199 -11.84 -31.07 -6.46
CA LEU A 199 -10.71 -30.55 -5.68
C LEU A 199 -10.95 -30.50 -4.17
N ALA A 200 -12.20 -30.40 -3.73
CA ALA A 200 -12.53 -30.42 -2.30
C ALA A 200 -12.27 -31.79 -1.66
N GLY A 201 -12.44 -32.87 -2.42
CA GLY A 201 -12.16 -34.26 -1.97
C GLY A 201 -10.68 -34.65 -1.96
N MET A 202 -9.79 -33.88 -2.60
CA MET A 202 -8.37 -34.17 -2.74
C MET A 202 -7.56 -33.72 -1.52
N THR A 203 -6.48 -34.45 -1.23
CA THR A 203 -5.42 -33.98 -0.31
C THR A 203 -4.75 -32.70 -0.83
N ALA A 204 -3.94 -32.05 0.00
CA ALA A 204 -3.22 -30.83 -0.41
C ALA A 204 -2.25 -31.09 -1.56
N GLU A 205 -1.59 -32.25 -1.56
CA GLU A 205 -0.61 -32.67 -2.56
C GLU A 205 -1.27 -33.03 -3.89
N GLU A 206 -2.31 -33.87 -3.86
CA GLU A 206 -3.12 -34.23 -5.03
C GLU A 206 -3.75 -33.01 -5.68
N ARG A 207 -4.32 -32.12 -4.90
CA ARG A 207 -4.90 -30.86 -5.38
C ARG A 207 -3.86 -29.99 -6.08
N GLN A 208 -2.65 -29.90 -5.52
CA GLN A 208 -1.58 -29.11 -6.11
C GLN A 208 -1.08 -29.73 -7.42
N ALA A 209 -1.01 -31.06 -7.49
CA ALA A 209 -0.66 -31.78 -8.70
C ALA A 209 -1.73 -31.60 -9.79
N ALA A 210 -3.01 -31.79 -9.45
CA ALA A 210 -4.14 -31.62 -10.36
C ALA A 210 -4.26 -30.18 -10.90
N ILE A 211 -4.03 -29.16 -10.06
CA ILE A 211 -4.02 -27.76 -10.51
C ILE A 211 -2.82 -27.50 -11.44
N ARG A 212 -1.66 -28.10 -11.20
CA ARG A 212 -0.48 -27.91 -12.08
C ARG A 212 -0.65 -28.55 -13.46
N SER A 213 -1.38 -29.66 -13.56
CA SER A 213 -1.62 -30.36 -14.82
C SER A 213 -2.56 -29.62 -15.77
N LEU A 214 -3.37 -28.67 -15.26
CA LEU A 214 -4.27 -27.88 -16.11
C LEU A 214 -3.51 -26.91 -17.03
N PRO A 215 -4.04 -26.65 -18.25
CA PRO A 215 -3.58 -25.55 -19.10
C PRO A 215 -3.60 -24.21 -18.34
N ALA A 216 -2.69 -23.30 -18.70
CA ALA A 216 -2.52 -22.04 -17.97
C ALA A 216 -3.81 -21.20 -17.82
N PRO A 217 -4.66 -21.05 -18.85
CA PRO A 217 -5.95 -20.34 -18.74
C PRO A 217 -6.91 -21.01 -17.76
N GLU A 218 -7.11 -22.34 -17.88
CA GLU A 218 -8.02 -23.10 -17.02
C GLU A 218 -7.53 -23.13 -15.56
N ARG A 219 -6.22 -23.27 -15.36
CA ARG A 219 -5.62 -23.16 -14.04
C ARG A 219 -5.85 -21.78 -13.40
N ARG A 220 -5.78 -20.71 -14.19
CA ARG A 220 -6.05 -19.34 -13.73
C ARG A 220 -7.51 -19.20 -13.32
N ALA A 221 -8.45 -19.56 -14.18
CA ALA A 221 -9.89 -19.53 -13.89
C ALA A 221 -10.22 -20.32 -12.62
N LEU A 222 -9.68 -21.52 -12.48
CA LEU A 222 -9.90 -22.37 -11.31
C LEU A 222 -9.35 -21.75 -10.00
N ILE A 223 -8.15 -21.12 -10.04
CA ILE A 223 -7.60 -20.43 -8.87
C ILE A 223 -8.48 -19.24 -8.49
N GLU A 224 -8.99 -18.53 -9.47
CA GLU A 224 -9.91 -17.40 -9.29
C GLU A 224 -11.18 -17.85 -8.57
N SER A 225 -11.78 -18.95 -9.00
CA SER A 225 -12.98 -19.53 -8.38
C SER A 225 -12.76 -20.10 -6.99
N VAL A 226 -11.66 -20.83 -6.77
CA VAL A 226 -11.35 -21.46 -5.47
C VAL A 226 -11.01 -20.44 -4.39
N ARG A 227 -10.46 -19.27 -4.78
CA ARG A 227 -10.01 -18.22 -3.86
C ARG A 227 -10.42 -16.82 -4.33
N PRO A 228 -11.72 -16.54 -4.40
CA PRO A 228 -12.22 -15.26 -4.95
C PRO A 228 -11.63 -14.04 -4.24
N ALA A 229 -11.53 -14.05 -2.92
CA ALA A 229 -10.90 -12.98 -2.15
C ALA A 229 -9.42 -12.74 -2.54
N LEU A 230 -8.70 -13.81 -2.88
CA LEU A 230 -7.30 -13.71 -3.32
C LEU A 230 -7.22 -13.06 -4.72
N THR A 231 -8.17 -13.34 -5.60
CA THR A 231 -8.24 -12.73 -6.94
C THR A 231 -8.43 -11.23 -6.85
N VAL A 232 -9.34 -10.76 -6.00
CA VAL A 232 -9.54 -9.32 -5.77
C VAL A 232 -8.27 -8.67 -5.22
N GLN A 233 -7.64 -9.29 -4.20
CA GLN A 233 -6.40 -8.77 -3.62
C GLN A 233 -5.25 -8.75 -4.63
N THR A 234 -5.10 -9.80 -5.45
CA THR A 234 -4.04 -9.86 -6.47
C THR A 234 -4.27 -8.84 -7.57
N SER A 235 -5.52 -8.59 -7.96
CA SER A 235 -5.88 -7.53 -8.91
C SER A 235 -5.51 -6.15 -8.37
N LEU A 236 -5.84 -5.85 -7.11
CA LEU A 236 -5.48 -4.58 -6.46
C LEU A 236 -3.96 -4.37 -6.44
N VAL A 237 -3.20 -5.38 -6.01
CA VAL A 237 -1.72 -5.33 -5.98
C VAL A 237 -1.13 -5.19 -7.38
N ALA A 238 -1.66 -5.94 -8.36
CA ALA A 238 -1.21 -5.84 -9.74
C ALA A 238 -1.50 -4.45 -10.32
N GLY A 239 -2.68 -3.91 -10.09
CA GLY A 239 -3.07 -2.58 -10.52
C GLY A 239 -2.12 -1.50 -10.00
N LYS A 240 -1.78 -1.54 -8.70
CA LYS A 240 -0.82 -0.60 -8.10
C LYS A 240 0.58 -0.69 -8.73
N LEU A 241 1.11 -1.91 -8.87
CA LEU A 241 2.43 -2.11 -9.47
C LEU A 241 2.47 -1.68 -10.93
N LEU A 242 1.47 -2.06 -11.73
CA LEU A 242 1.39 -1.69 -13.14
C LEU A 242 1.28 -0.18 -13.32
N ARG A 243 0.42 0.49 -12.55
CA ARG A 243 0.30 1.95 -12.61
C ARG A 243 1.59 2.65 -12.22
N ALA A 244 2.21 2.25 -11.11
CA ALA A 244 3.46 2.86 -10.67
C ALA A 244 4.59 2.73 -11.72
N VAL A 245 4.64 1.61 -12.45
CA VAL A 245 5.67 1.38 -13.49
C VAL A 245 5.35 2.11 -14.79
N TYR A 246 4.11 2.00 -15.29
CA TYR A 246 3.76 2.34 -16.67
C TYR A 246 2.89 3.60 -16.84
N SER A 247 2.36 4.19 -15.76
CA SER A 247 1.53 5.39 -15.88
C SER A 247 2.36 6.61 -16.28
N GLU A 248 1.82 7.42 -17.19
CA GLU A 248 2.34 8.75 -17.50
C GLU A 248 1.99 9.78 -16.40
N ARG A 249 0.98 9.47 -15.60
CA ARG A 249 0.46 10.31 -14.50
C ARG A 249 1.18 10.02 -13.20
N GLN A 250 2.51 10.14 -13.20
CA GLN A 250 3.35 9.68 -12.10
C GLN A 250 3.04 10.36 -10.75
N LEU A 251 2.78 11.67 -10.76
CA LEU A 251 2.45 12.39 -9.55
C LEU A 251 1.07 11.98 -9.00
N GLU A 252 0.11 11.62 -9.86
CA GLU A 252 -1.18 11.05 -9.43
C GLU A 252 -0.97 9.71 -8.69
N GLU A 253 -0.09 8.86 -9.18
CA GLU A 253 0.20 7.59 -8.53
C GLU A 253 0.90 7.77 -7.17
N LEU A 254 1.82 8.73 -7.06
CA LEU A 254 2.45 9.10 -5.79
C LEU A 254 1.44 9.67 -4.80
N MET A 255 0.58 10.59 -5.24
CA MET A 255 -0.43 11.19 -4.37
C MET A 255 -1.50 10.18 -3.96
N THR A 256 -1.91 9.28 -4.87
CA THR A 256 -2.81 8.18 -4.54
C THR A 256 -2.18 7.27 -3.49
N SER A 257 -0.88 6.95 -3.63
CA SER A 257 -0.15 6.15 -2.65
C SER A 257 -0.02 6.86 -1.29
N PHE A 258 0.24 8.17 -1.29
CA PHE A 258 0.32 9.00 -0.10
C PHE A 258 -1.01 9.04 0.65
N TRP A 259 -2.11 9.36 -0.03
CA TRP A 259 -3.42 9.46 0.60
C TRP A 259 -3.98 8.11 1.03
N PHE A 260 -3.73 7.03 0.26
CA PHE A 260 -4.09 5.69 0.71
C PHE A 260 -3.35 5.31 2.00
N ASN A 261 -2.08 5.69 2.13
CA ASN A 261 -1.30 5.45 3.33
C ASN A 261 -1.76 6.33 4.51
N HIS A 262 -2.16 7.58 4.26
CA HIS A 262 -2.69 8.50 5.27
C HIS A 262 -4.05 8.03 5.80
N PHE A 263 -4.96 7.62 4.92
CA PHE A 263 -6.27 7.05 5.23
C PHE A 263 -6.22 5.52 5.09
N ASN A 264 -5.25 4.89 5.77
CA ASN A 264 -4.97 3.48 5.61
C ASN A 264 -6.16 2.58 5.95
N VAL A 265 -6.41 1.61 5.09
CA VAL A 265 -7.29 0.46 5.34
C VAL A 265 -6.54 -0.84 5.01
N SER A 266 -6.87 -1.94 5.69
CA SER A 266 -6.15 -3.20 5.52
C SER A 266 -7.01 -4.31 4.94
N VAL A 267 -6.58 -4.87 3.81
CA VAL A 267 -7.25 -6.04 3.20
C VAL A 267 -7.21 -7.31 4.07
N LYS A 268 -6.50 -7.28 5.19
CA LYS A 268 -6.53 -8.39 6.18
C LYS A 268 -7.82 -8.41 6.99
N LYS A 269 -8.56 -7.32 7.07
CA LYS A 269 -9.88 -7.29 7.67
C LYS A 269 -10.90 -7.81 6.65
N GLU A 270 -11.67 -8.81 7.01
CA GLU A 270 -12.35 -9.76 6.09
C GLU A 270 -13.12 -9.13 4.93
N ALA A 271 -13.89 -8.05 5.14
CA ALA A 271 -14.65 -7.42 4.05
C ALA A 271 -13.85 -6.36 3.25
N ASP A 272 -12.76 -5.83 3.81
CA ASP A 272 -12.02 -4.74 3.18
C ASP A 272 -11.35 -5.13 1.88
N HIS A 273 -11.14 -6.42 1.61
CA HIS A 273 -10.60 -6.81 0.31
C HIS A 273 -11.56 -6.52 -0.85
N TYR A 274 -12.89 -6.47 -0.64
CA TYR A 274 -13.86 -6.06 -1.66
C TYR A 274 -13.98 -4.54 -1.74
N TYR A 275 -13.88 -3.86 -0.60
CA TYR A 275 -14.02 -2.42 -0.55
C TYR A 275 -12.76 -1.68 -1.02
N SER A 276 -11.57 -2.31 -0.96
CA SER A 276 -10.30 -1.61 -1.19
C SER A 276 -10.08 -1.17 -2.64
N ILE A 277 -10.58 -1.90 -3.66
CA ILE A 277 -10.48 -1.47 -5.06
C ILE A 277 -11.29 -0.21 -5.32
N PRO A 278 -12.61 -0.18 -5.02
CA PRO A 278 -13.39 1.06 -5.14
C PRO A 278 -12.87 2.19 -4.23
N TYR A 279 -12.36 1.86 -3.05
CA TYR A 279 -11.79 2.84 -2.15
C TYR A 279 -10.58 3.56 -2.75
N GLU A 280 -9.61 2.82 -3.31
CA GLU A 280 -8.46 3.44 -3.98
C GLU A 280 -8.88 4.22 -5.23
N ARG A 281 -9.77 3.64 -6.07
CA ARG A 281 -10.18 4.20 -7.35
C ARG A 281 -11.09 5.41 -7.22
N ASP A 282 -12.20 5.25 -6.45
CA ASP A 282 -13.33 6.17 -6.47
C ASP A 282 -13.28 7.18 -5.30
N VAL A 283 -12.52 6.88 -4.24
CA VAL A 283 -12.34 7.76 -3.08
C VAL A 283 -10.97 8.42 -3.11
N ILE A 284 -9.89 7.65 -3.00
CA ILE A 284 -8.55 8.21 -2.83
C ILE A 284 -8.06 8.90 -4.09
N ARG A 285 -8.02 8.18 -5.23
CA ARG A 285 -7.51 8.71 -6.50
C ARG A 285 -8.32 9.91 -6.99
N LYS A 286 -9.63 9.77 -6.95
CA LYS A 286 -10.55 10.82 -7.40
C LYS A 286 -10.35 12.16 -6.70
N HIS A 287 -9.97 12.14 -5.42
CA HIS A 287 -9.81 13.35 -4.60
C HIS A 287 -8.35 13.72 -4.33
N ALA A 288 -7.38 13.05 -4.96
CA ALA A 288 -5.96 13.20 -4.64
C ALA A 288 -5.41 14.63 -4.82
N PHE A 289 -6.02 15.43 -5.70
CA PHE A 289 -5.68 16.83 -5.96
C PHE A 289 -6.84 17.81 -5.71
N GLY A 290 -7.91 17.34 -5.09
CA GLY A 290 -9.11 18.15 -4.80
C GLY A 290 -9.03 18.92 -3.49
N LYS A 291 -10.19 19.18 -2.89
CA LYS A 291 -10.27 19.73 -1.54
C LYS A 291 -10.06 18.63 -0.50
N PHE A 292 -9.31 18.94 0.56
CA PHE A 292 -9.09 18.00 1.66
C PHE A 292 -10.41 17.62 2.36
N GLU A 293 -11.34 18.55 2.49
CA GLU A 293 -12.67 18.29 3.06
C GLU A 293 -13.44 17.25 2.23
N ASP A 294 -13.42 17.36 0.90
CA ASP A 294 -14.08 16.38 0.02
C ASP A 294 -13.46 14.98 0.17
N LEU A 295 -12.14 14.90 0.24
CA LEU A 295 -11.42 13.67 0.49
C LEU A 295 -11.78 13.07 1.85
N LEU A 296 -11.82 13.90 2.90
CA LEU A 296 -12.14 13.48 4.26
C LEU A 296 -13.58 12.96 4.36
N VAL A 297 -14.55 13.66 3.74
CA VAL A 297 -15.95 13.21 3.67
C VAL A 297 -16.07 11.90 2.89
N ALA A 298 -15.42 11.81 1.74
CA ALA A 298 -15.46 10.60 0.92
C ALA A 298 -14.86 9.38 1.64
N THR A 299 -13.78 9.58 2.41
CA THR A 299 -13.20 8.49 3.22
C THR A 299 -14.11 8.10 4.39
N ALA A 300 -14.72 9.07 5.07
CA ALA A 300 -15.64 8.85 6.19
C ALA A 300 -16.90 8.08 5.77
N GLN A 301 -17.39 8.31 4.56
CA GLN A 301 -18.54 7.61 3.97
C GLN A 301 -18.16 6.30 3.28
N SER A 302 -16.87 6.02 3.10
CA SER A 302 -16.46 4.79 2.43
C SER A 302 -16.77 3.55 3.26
N PRO A 303 -17.40 2.52 2.69
CA PRO A 303 -17.58 1.24 3.35
C PRO A 303 -16.27 0.61 3.85
N ALA A 304 -15.14 0.83 3.14
CA ALA A 304 -13.82 0.38 3.57
C ALA A 304 -13.44 0.97 4.93
N MET A 305 -13.48 2.29 5.07
CA MET A 305 -13.11 2.97 6.33
C MET A 305 -14.09 2.64 7.46
N LEU A 306 -15.40 2.65 7.17
CA LEU A 306 -16.44 2.31 8.14
C LEU A 306 -16.29 0.88 8.68
N TYR A 307 -15.90 -0.05 7.82
CA TYR A 307 -15.66 -1.44 8.22
C TYR A 307 -14.31 -1.59 8.93
N TYR A 308 -13.27 -0.97 8.41
CA TYR A 308 -11.92 -1.06 8.95
C TYR A 308 -11.82 -0.55 10.40
N LEU A 309 -12.45 0.60 10.72
CA LEU A 309 -12.45 1.18 12.07
C LEU A 309 -13.72 0.84 12.87
N ASP A 310 -14.54 -0.12 12.38
CA ASP A 310 -15.74 -0.64 13.05
C ASP A 310 -16.85 0.40 13.29
N ASN A 311 -16.81 1.57 12.65
CA ASN A 311 -17.84 2.59 12.84
C ASN A 311 -19.23 2.13 12.34
N TYR A 312 -19.28 1.21 11.35
CA TYR A 312 -20.56 0.62 10.91
C TYR A 312 -21.36 -0.06 12.01
N GLN A 313 -20.75 -0.32 13.15
CA GLN A 313 -21.37 -0.92 14.34
C GLN A 313 -21.75 0.11 15.41
N SER A 314 -21.35 1.39 15.24
CA SER A 314 -21.56 2.45 16.23
C SER A 314 -23.04 2.82 16.37
N VAL A 315 -23.55 2.77 17.59
CA VAL A 315 -24.95 3.07 17.89
C VAL A 315 -25.07 3.92 19.14
N SER A 316 -26.05 4.82 19.15
CA SER A 316 -26.39 5.63 20.30
C SER A 316 -26.67 4.77 21.55
N PRO A 317 -26.23 5.18 22.75
CA PRO A 317 -26.60 4.53 23.99
C PRO A 317 -28.11 4.40 24.18
N ASP A 318 -28.89 5.38 23.76
CA ASP A 318 -30.36 5.39 23.88
C ASP A 318 -31.01 4.38 22.91
N ALA A 319 -30.45 4.19 21.73
CA ALA A 319 -30.90 3.17 20.78
C ALA A 319 -30.68 1.74 21.30
N ARG A 320 -29.63 1.53 22.14
CA ARG A 320 -29.38 0.25 22.83
C ARG A 320 -30.51 -0.13 23.77
N LEU A 321 -31.00 0.83 24.57
CA LEU A 321 -32.07 0.59 25.54
C LEU A 321 -33.38 0.17 24.87
N ARG A 322 -33.72 0.79 23.73
CA ARG A 322 -34.90 0.42 22.93
C ARG A 322 -34.79 -1.00 22.34
N ARG A 323 -33.62 -1.39 21.80
CA ARG A 323 -33.38 -2.74 21.25
C ARG A 323 -33.35 -3.84 22.32
N ARG A 324 -32.81 -3.56 23.50
CA ARG A 324 -32.77 -4.52 24.63
C ARG A 324 -34.18 -4.90 25.08
N ARG A 325 -35.13 -3.98 25.03
CA ARG A 325 -36.54 -4.25 25.34
C ARG A 325 -37.26 -5.13 24.28
N GLN A 326 -36.73 -5.17 23.04
CA GLN A 326 -37.37 -5.89 21.91
C GLN A 326 -36.75 -7.27 21.59
N ARG A 327 -35.50 -7.52 21.96
CA ARG A 327 -34.79 -8.75 21.55
C ARG A 327 -33.88 -9.24 22.67
N GLY A 328 -34.33 -10.21 23.48
CA GLY A 328 -33.47 -10.85 24.50
C GLY A 328 -31.99 -10.96 24.20
N ASN A 329 -31.25 -11.16 25.19
CA ASN A 329 -29.82 -11.47 25.48
C ASN A 329 -28.70 -11.42 24.40
N ARG A 330 -28.78 -10.65 23.31
CA ARG A 330 -27.58 -10.35 22.49
C ARG A 330 -26.86 -9.13 23.05
N ALA A 331 -25.54 -9.26 23.27
CA ALA A 331 -24.69 -8.17 23.72
C ALA A 331 -24.88 -6.93 22.84
N PRO A 332 -25.22 -5.78 23.42
CA PRO A 332 -25.54 -4.61 22.63
C PRO A 332 -24.26 -3.99 22.06
N ARG A 333 -24.27 -3.68 20.75
CA ARG A 333 -23.33 -2.74 20.12
C ARG A 333 -23.43 -1.41 20.87
N GLY A 334 -22.33 -0.69 21.03
CA GLY A 334 -22.27 0.58 21.74
C GLY A 334 -21.68 1.69 20.91
N LEU A 335 -21.42 2.80 21.56
CA LEU A 335 -20.63 3.87 21.00
C LEU A 335 -19.24 3.33 20.62
N ASN A 336 -18.81 3.59 19.38
CA ASN A 336 -17.48 3.24 18.91
C ASN A 336 -16.61 4.51 18.85
N GLU A 337 -15.63 4.60 19.72
CA GLU A 337 -14.69 5.74 19.74
C GLU A 337 -13.47 5.53 18.83
N ASN A 338 -13.26 4.33 18.30
CA ASN A 338 -12.06 4.03 17.52
C ASN A 338 -11.97 4.95 16.28
N TYR A 339 -13.03 4.97 15.46
CA TYR A 339 -13.07 5.85 14.30
C TYR A 339 -12.91 7.34 14.68
N ALA A 340 -13.60 7.78 15.72
CA ALA A 340 -13.53 9.18 16.16
C ALA A 340 -12.11 9.57 16.60
N ARG A 341 -11.41 8.70 17.30
CA ARG A 341 -10.02 8.88 17.70
C ARG A 341 -9.10 8.98 16.51
N GLU A 342 -9.16 8.00 15.60
CA GLU A 342 -8.31 7.99 14.41
C GLU A 342 -8.60 9.19 13.49
N LEU A 343 -9.86 9.60 13.38
CA LEU A 343 -10.27 10.79 12.63
C LEU A 343 -9.58 12.05 13.16
N MET A 344 -9.55 12.23 14.47
CA MET A 344 -8.92 13.41 15.09
C MET A 344 -7.40 13.29 15.13
N GLU A 345 -6.88 12.14 15.51
CA GLU A 345 -5.47 11.93 15.77
C GLU A 345 -4.64 11.71 14.50
N LEU A 346 -5.08 10.84 13.62
CA LEU A 346 -4.29 10.41 12.46
C LEU A 346 -4.72 11.06 11.14
N HIS A 347 -6.02 11.37 11.00
CA HIS A 347 -6.54 11.86 9.74
C HIS A 347 -6.57 13.40 9.65
N THR A 348 -6.65 14.11 10.80
CA THR A 348 -6.82 15.57 10.81
C THR A 348 -5.86 16.30 11.75
N LEU A 349 -6.17 16.41 13.03
CA LEU A 349 -5.52 17.34 13.96
C LEU A 349 -4.06 16.96 14.31
N GLY A 350 -3.74 15.67 14.27
CA GLY A 350 -2.49 15.12 14.85
C GLY A 350 -2.62 14.85 16.35
N VAL A 351 -1.66 14.11 16.90
CA VAL A 351 -1.63 13.70 18.33
C VAL A 351 -1.70 14.91 19.26
N ASP A 352 -0.98 16.00 18.92
CA ASP A 352 -0.90 17.23 19.70
C ASP A 352 -1.92 18.30 19.23
N GLY A 353 -3.00 17.87 18.57
CA GLY A 353 -3.98 18.76 17.92
C GLY A 353 -4.90 19.55 18.83
N GLY A 354 -4.75 19.43 20.16
CA GLY A 354 -5.48 20.22 21.16
C GLY A 354 -6.87 19.69 21.53
N TYR A 355 -7.21 18.46 21.17
CA TYR A 355 -8.47 17.79 21.54
C TYR A 355 -8.34 17.00 22.85
N THR A 356 -9.48 16.71 23.46
CA THR A 356 -9.59 15.95 24.69
C THR A 356 -10.31 14.62 24.48
N GLN A 357 -10.25 13.70 25.44
CA GLN A 357 -11.03 12.45 25.43
C GLN A 357 -12.55 12.74 25.35
N LYS A 358 -13.01 13.88 25.90
CA LYS A 358 -14.41 14.29 25.78
C LYS A 358 -14.77 14.60 24.32
N ASP A 359 -13.89 15.30 23.60
CA ASP A 359 -14.10 15.59 22.18
C ASP A 359 -14.19 14.30 21.37
N VAL A 360 -13.33 13.32 21.63
CA VAL A 360 -13.40 11.98 20.98
C VAL A 360 -14.77 11.34 21.19
N THR A 361 -15.28 11.35 22.42
CA THR A 361 -16.61 10.80 22.73
C THR A 361 -17.73 11.55 22.03
N GLU A 362 -17.67 12.89 22.00
CA GLU A 362 -18.66 13.73 21.32
C GLU A 362 -18.63 13.52 19.79
N VAL A 363 -17.43 13.42 19.19
CA VAL A 363 -17.27 13.06 17.77
C VAL A 363 -17.85 11.68 17.50
N ALA A 364 -17.56 10.67 18.34
CA ALA A 364 -18.12 9.34 18.18
C ALA A 364 -19.67 9.34 18.21
N ARG A 365 -20.28 10.20 19.04
CA ARG A 365 -21.75 10.38 19.07
C ARG A 365 -22.27 10.97 17.74
N CYS A 366 -21.52 11.88 17.10
CA CYS A 366 -21.87 12.45 15.81
C CYS A 366 -21.88 11.40 14.68
N PHE A 367 -21.03 10.38 14.77
CA PHE A 367 -20.92 9.31 13.76
C PHE A 367 -21.75 8.06 14.07
N THR A 368 -22.56 8.05 15.13
CA THR A 368 -23.52 6.97 15.36
C THR A 368 -24.54 6.91 14.20
N GLY A 369 -24.84 5.70 13.75
CA GLY A 369 -25.76 5.47 12.63
C GLY A 369 -25.13 5.65 11.22
N TRP A 370 -23.88 6.10 11.11
CA TRP A 370 -23.11 6.01 9.88
C TRP A 370 -22.70 4.54 9.70
N THR A 371 -23.30 3.85 8.75
CA THR A 371 -23.17 2.40 8.63
C THR A 371 -23.10 1.94 7.18
N ILE A 372 -22.98 0.65 6.99
CA ILE A 372 -22.96 -0.02 5.69
C ILE A 372 -24.28 -0.78 5.53
N ASP A 373 -24.82 -0.86 4.32
CA ASP A 373 -25.94 -1.77 4.05
C ASP A 373 -25.45 -3.21 3.97
N VAL A 374 -25.39 -3.86 5.12
CA VAL A 374 -24.93 -5.25 5.27
C VAL A 374 -25.91 -6.29 4.72
N ARG A 375 -27.11 -5.89 4.28
CA ARG A 375 -28.09 -6.79 3.67
C ARG A 375 -27.80 -7.04 2.20
N THR A 376 -27.22 -6.05 1.54
CA THR A 376 -26.75 -6.15 0.16
C THR A 376 -25.29 -6.60 0.16
N PRO A 377 -24.90 -7.70 -0.51
CA PRO A 377 -23.50 -8.05 -0.70
C PRO A 377 -22.76 -6.89 -1.37
N GLY A 378 -21.66 -6.45 -0.78
CA GLY A 378 -20.93 -5.26 -1.26
C GLY A 378 -21.69 -3.94 -1.06
N GLY A 379 -22.66 -3.88 -0.15
CA GLY A 379 -23.49 -2.71 0.06
C GLY A 379 -22.71 -1.46 0.45
N GLY A 380 -23.20 -0.30 -0.01
CA GLY A 380 -22.59 1.00 0.16
C GLY A 380 -22.87 1.64 1.51
N PHE A 381 -22.44 2.90 1.64
CA PHE A 381 -22.74 3.75 2.78
C PHE A 381 -24.25 3.95 2.97
N ARG A 382 -24.65 3.93 4.22
CA ARG A 382 -26.04 4.22 4.61
C ARG A 382 -26.08 4.93 5.96
N PHE A 383 -26.85 5.99 6.05
CA PHE A 383 -27.22 6.58 7.33
C PHE A 383 -28.45 5.86 7.90
N ALA A 384 -28.39 5.47 9.18
CA ALA A 384 -29.47 4.80 9.91
C ALA A 384 -29.95 5.68 11.08
N PRO A 385 -30.96 6.57 10.87
CA PRO A 385 -31.39 7.55 11.88
C PRO A 385 -31.79 6.92 13.22
N GLN A 386 -32.36 5.72 13.18
CA GLN A 386 -32.77 4.98 14.39
C GLN A 386 -31.60 4.52 15.28
N LEU A 387 -30.35 4.58 14.77
CA LEU A 387 -29.15 4.23 15.50
C LEU A 387 -28.37 5.47 15.96
N HIS A 388 -28.75 6.65 15.46
CA HIS A 388 -28.07 7.91 15.71
C HIS A 388 -28.39 8.50 17.10
N ASP A 389 -27.43 9.23 17.66
CA ASP A 389 -27.60 10.02 18.88
C ASP A 389 -28.24 11.38 18.54
N THR A 390 -29.46 11.57 19.00
CA THR A 390 -30.29 12.76 18.69
C THR A 390 -30.10 13.94 19.65
N LYS A 391 -29.14 13.87 20.58
CA LYS A 391 -28.84 14.96 21.50
C LYS A 391 -27.82 15.92 20.89
N SER A 392 -27.79 17.17 21.34
CA SER A 392 -26.70 18.09 20.99
C SER A 392 -25.35 17.60 21.51
N LYS A 393 -24.28 17.95 20.81
CA LYS A 393 -22.89 17.60 21.12
C LYS A 393 -22.05 18.87 21.17
N VAL A 394 -20.88 18.78 21.77
CA VAL A 394 -19.88 19.88 21.78
C VAL A 394 -18.54 19.29 21.37
N VAL A 395 -17.99 19.75 20.24
CA VAL A 395 -16.72 19.29 19.67
C VAL A 395 -15.78 20.47 19.56
N LEU A 396 -14.62 20.42 20.18
CA LEU A 396 -13.62 21.50 20.19
C LEU A 396 -14.23 22.87 20.58
N GLY A 397 -15.15 22.88 21.53
CA GLY A 397 -15.87 24.08 21.96
C GLY A 397 -17.04 24.50 21.08
N HIS A 398 -17.23 23.91 19.90
CA HIS A 398 -18.32 24.20 18.98
C HIS A 398 -19.55 23.35 19.26
N LYS A 399 -20.71 23.99 19.42
CA LYS A 399 -21.98 23.28 19.58
C LYS A 399 -22.44 22.70 18.25
N ILE A 400 -22.69 21.40 18.23
CA ILE A 400 -23.31 20.66 17.12
C ILE A 400 -24.75 20.37 17.53
N ASP A 401 -25.70 21.05 16.91
CA ASP A 401 -27.13 20.81 17.15
C ASP A 401 -27.56 19.50 16.50
N ALA A 402 -28.60 18.89 17.05
CA ALA A 402 -29.13 17.61 16.56
C ALA A 402 -29.62 17.72 15.10
N GLY A 403 -28.82 17.27 14.16
CA GLY A 403 -29.08 17.32 12.72
C GLY A 403 -29.07 15.96 12.03
N GLY A 404 -28.91 14.88 12.77
CA GLY A 404 -28.84 13.54 12.20
C GLY A 404 -27.53 13.32 11.43
N MET A 405 -27.59 13.05 10.13
CA MET A 405 -26.40 12.86 9.30
C MET A 405 -25.51 14.11 9.25
N GLU A 406 -26.12 15.29 9.35
CA GLU A 406 -25.44 16.58 9.32
C GLU A 406 -24.47 16.76 10.51
N ASP A 407 -24.69 16.09 11.63
CA ASP A 407 -23.79 16.16 12.78
C ASP A 407 -22.37 15.71 12.40
N GLY A 408 -22.26 14.58 11.68
CA GLY A 408 -20.99 14.06 11.18
C GLY A 408 -20.37 14.97 10.12
N LEU A 409 -21.17 15.50 9.18
CA LEU A 409 -20.67 16.41 8.13
C LEU A 409 -20.12 17.71 8.72
N ARG A 410 -20.79 18.30 9.71
CA ARG A 410 -20.31 19.50 10.43
C ARG A 410 -19.00 19.25 11.16
N VAL A 411 -18.86 18.07 11.79
CA VAL A 411 -17.59 17.67 12.43
C VAL A 411 -16.48 17.55 11.39
N LEU A 412 -16.72 16.90 10.26
CA LEU A 412 -15.73 16.77 9.19
C LEU A 412 -15.29 18.13 8.65
N SER A 413 -16.25 19.05 8.42
CA SER A 413 -15.94 20.41 7.98
C SER A 413 -15.14 21.19 9.02
N LEU A 414 -15.52 21.10 10.31
CA LEU A 414 -14.78 21.72 11.42
C LEU A 414 -13.33 21.22 11.48
N LEU A 415 -13.12 19.91 11.39
CA LEU A 415 -11.80 19.29 11.46
C LEU A 415 -10.97 19.61 10.21
N ALA A 416 -11.57 19.58 9.02
CA ALA A 416 -10.87 19.85 7.76
C ALA A 416 -10.33 21.28 7.69
N ASN A 417 -11.05 22.25 8.27
CA ASN A 417 -10.67 23.67 8.26
C ASN A 417 -9.91 24.11 9.52
N HIS A 418 -9.53 23.18 10.39
CA HIS A 418 -8.83 23.50 11.64
C HIS A 418 -7.34 23.84 11.40
N PRO A 419 -6.77 24.86 12.07
CA PRO A 419 -5.36 25.23 11.92
C PRO A 419 -4.37 24.08 12.21
N SER A 420 -4.66 23.22 13.18
CA SER A 420 -3.86 22.03 13.48
C SER A 420 -3.86 21.06 12.30
N THR A 421 -4.99 20.87 11.61
CA THR A 421 -5.11 20.04 10.42
C THR A 421 -4.27 20.60 9.27
N ALA A 422 -4.36 21.91 9.04
CA ALA A 422 -3.56 22.58 8.01
C ALA A 422 -2.06 22.35 8.24
N ARG A 423 -1.59 22.50 9.48
CA ARG A 423 -0.19 22.26 9.85
C ARG A 423 0.18 20.78 9.73
N PHE A 424 -0.65 19.88 10.26
CA PHE A 424 -0.39 18.46 10.25
C PHE A 424 -0.28 17.90 8.82
N ILE A 425 -1.23 18.22 7.96
CA ILE A 425 -1.22 17.78 6.55
C ILE A 425 -0.03 18.39 5.79
N SER A 426 0.24 19.69 5.99
CA SER A 426 1.41 20.36 5.39
C SER A 426 2.72 19.70 5.82
N THR A 427 2.86 19.37 7.10
CA THR A 427 4.04 18.65 7.63
C THR A 427 4.18 17.28 6.98
N LYS A 428 3.11 16.47 6.92
CA LYS A 428 3.18 15.13 6.29
C LYS A 428 3.53 15.18 4.80
N LEU A 429 3.01 16.16 4.07
CA LEU A 429 3.39 16.37 2.66
C LEU A 429 4.87 16.78 2.53
N ALA A 430 5.34 17.70 3.37
CA ALA A 430 6.74 18.11 3.35
C ALA A 430 7.70 16.99 3.80
N GLU A 431 7.33 16.17 4.79
CA GLU A 431 8.07 14.96 5.17
C GLU A 431 8.15 13.95 4.01
N ARG A 432 7.10 13.84 3.23
CA ARG A 432 7.07 12.93 2.08
C ARG A 432 7.93 13.43 0.91
N PHE A 433 7.87 14.71 0.59
CA PHE A 433 8.43 15.26 -0.64
C PHE A 433 9.69 16.11 -0.46
N VAL A 434 10.06 16.52 0.75
CA VAL A 434 11.23 17.39 0.99
C VAL A 434 12.28 16.68 1.82
N ALA A 435 12.03 16.48 3.10
CA ALA A 435 13.00 15.84 4.01
C ALA A 435 12.29 15.31 5.27
N ASP A 436 12.94 14.44 6.06
CA ASP A 436 12.41 13.94 7.34
C ASP A 436 12.16 15.09 8.35
N GLN A 437 12.91 16.17 8.23
CA GLN A 437 12.78 17.40 9.03
C GLN A 437 12.67 18.60 8.06
N PRO A 438 11.48 18.86 7.52
CA PRO A 438 11.30 19.97 6.60
C PRO A 438 11.41 21.32 7.33
N PRO A 439 11.89 22.38 6.65
CA PRO A 439 11.96 23.71 7.25
C PRO A 439 10.60 24.22 7.73
N ALA A 440 10.56 24.77 8.94
CA ALA A 440 9.32 25.33 9.50
C ALA A 440 8.72 26.43 8.61
N SER A 441 9.55 27.25 7.96
CA SER A 441 9.10 28.29 7.03
C SER A 441 8.27 27.74 5.87
N LEU A 442 8.67 26.58 5.33
CA LEU A 442 7.92 25.91 4.26
C LEU A 442 6.59 25.37 4.79
N VAL A 443 6.61 24.69 5.92
CA VAL A 443 5.39 24.14 6.56
C VAL A 443 4.40 25.27 6.89
N ASP A 444 4.88 26.40 7.39
CA ASP A 444 4.06 27.56 7.71
C ASP A 444 3.43 28.17 6.45
N ALA A 445 4.19 28.31 5.35
CA ALA A 445 3.69 28.80 4.06
C ALA A 445 2.63 27.85 3.47
N MET A 446 2.87 26.54 3.51
CA MET A 446 1.91 25.52 3.07
C MET A 446 0.63 25.54 3.92
N SER A 447 0.76 25.66 5.25
CA SER A 447 -0.38 25.74 6.19
C SER A 447 -1.21 26.99 5.95
N ALA A 448 -0.57 28.14 5.72
CA ALA A 448 -1.26 29.38 5.36
C ALA A 448 -2.01 29.24 4.04
N THR A 449 -1.42 28.58 3.03
CA THR A 449 -2.11 28.29 1.77
C THR A 449 -3.28 27.35 1.99
N PHE A 450 -3.11 26.29 2.79
CA PHE A 450 -4.19 25.35 3.12
C PHE A 450 -5.41 26.08 3.71
N LEU A 451 -5.20 26.92 4.72
CA LEU A 451 -6.29 27.68 5.35
C LEU A 451 -6.94 28.67 4.38
N ARG A 452 -6.14 29.44 3.64
CA ARG A 452 -6.63 30.44 2.68
C ARG A 452 -7.45 29.83 1.56
N THR A 453 -7.13 28.61 1.13
CA THR A 453 -7.79 27.92 0.02
C THR A 453 -8.82 26.87 0.45
N HIS A 454 -9.12 26.81 1.75
CA HIS A 454 -10.01 25.78 2.32
C HIS A 454 -9.56 24.34 1.93
N GLY A 455 -8.29 24.05 2.19
CA GLY A 455 -7.72 22.72 1.99
C GLY A 455 -7.55 22.31 0.52
N ASP A 456 -7.33 23.24 -0.42
CA ASP A 456 -7.00 22.89 -1.81
C ASP A 456 -5.63 22.23 -1.89
N ILE A 457 -5.64 20.90 -2.08
CA ILE A 457 -4.43 20.08 -2.09
C ILE A 457 -3.48 20.51 -3.20
N ARG A 458 -3.99 20.83 -4.38
CA ARG A 458 -3.20 21.28 -5.53
C ARG A 458 -2.46 22.58 -5.22
N GLU A 459 -3.11 23.54 -4.57
CA GLU A 459 -2.49 24.81 -4.19
C GLU A 459 -1.43 24.63 -3.10
N VAL A 460 -1.65 23.72 -2.15
CA VAL A 460 -0.66 23.39 -1.13
C VAL A 460 0.57 22.73 -1.77
N LEU A 461 0.37 21.79 -2.70
CA LEU A 461 1.46 21.15 -3.46
C LEU A 461 2.21 22.17 -4.33
N ARG A 462 1.49 23.11 -4.97
CA ARG A 462 2.09 24.21 -5.74
C ARG A 462 2.99 25.06 -4.85
N THR A 463 2.52 25.44 -3.67
CA THR A 463 3.33 26.18 -2.69
C THR A 463 4.61 25.45 -2.33
N MET A 464 4.53 24.11 -2.17
CA MET A 464 5.69 23.28 -1.84
C MET A 464 6.65 23.12 -3.03
N PHE A 465 6.17 22.66 -4.19
CA PHE A 465 7.02 22.28 -5.32
C PHE A 465 7.74 23.47 -5.97
N PHE A 466 7.19 24.68 -5.86
CA PHE A 466 7.80 25.91 -6.36
C PHE A 466 8.54 26.71 -5.29
N SER A 467 8.70 26.13 -4.10
CA SER A 467 9.48 26.77 -3.03
C SER A 467 10.99 26.62 -3.28
N LYS A 468 11.74 27.58 -2.76
CA LYS A 468 13.21 27.50 -2.75
C LYS A 468 13.70 26.31 -1.93
N GLU A 469 12.97 25.93 -0.89
CA GLU A 469 13.31 24.82 -0.01
C GLU A 469 13.22 23.47 -0.74
N PHE A 470 12.21 23.28 -1.61
CA PHE A 470 12.09 22.08 -2.42
C PHE A 470 13.20 21.95 -3.46
N LEU A 471 13.58 23.06 -4.11
CA LEU A 471 14.62 23.08 -5.15
C LEU A 471 16.03 23.42 -4.57
N SER A 472 16.34 22.90 -3.39
CA SER A 472 17.55 23.20 -2.64
C SER A 472 18.42 21.97 -2.37
N GLU A 473 19.71 22.24 -2.02
CA GLU A 473 20.66 21.23 -1.52
C GLU A 473 20.11 20.46 -0.31
N GLY A 474 19.29 21.12 0.55
CA GLY A 474 18.67 20.50 1.71
C GLY A 474 17.68 19.41 1.35
N ALA A 475 16.94 19.56 0.26
CA ALA A 475 15.95 18.61 -0.22
C ALA A 475 16.55 17.54 -1.17
N TYR A 476 17.61 17.90 -1.90
CA TYR A 476 18.24 17.02 -2.88
C TYR A 476 18.73 15.74 -2.23
N ARG A 477 18.22 14.60 -2.70
CA ARG A 477 18.55 13.24 -2.22
C ARG A 477 18.44 13.08 -0.69
N ALA A 478 17.55 13.86 -0.07
CA ALA A 478 17.35 13.84 1.39
C ALA A 478 16.53 12.64 1.87
N LYS A 479 15.76 12.00 0.97
CA LYS A 479 14.89 10.88 1.32
C LYS A 479 15.48 9.55 0.85
N VAL A 480 15.27 8.50 1.66
CA VAL A 480 15.53 7.13 1.28
C VAL A 480 14.28 6.55 0.63
N LYS A 481 14.42 5.95 -0.55
CA LYS A 481 13.32 5.26 -1.22
C LYS A 481 12.75 4.18 -0.31
N GLN A 482 11.44 4.21 -0.07
CA GLN A 482 10.75 3.10 0.56
C GLN A 482 10.88 1.83 -0.29
N PRO A 483 10.67 0.61 0.25
CA PRO A 483 10.78 -0.62 -0.53
C PRO A 483 9.99 -0.62 -1.83
N PHE A 484 8.75 -0.13 -1.80
CA PHE A 484 7.92 0.00 -3.01
C PHE A 484 8.53 0.96 -4.03
N GLU A 485 9.00 2.11 -3.59
CA GLU A 485 9.65 3.10 -4.46
C GLU A 485 10.95 2.56 -5.06
N MET A 486 11.78 1.89 -4.25
CA MET A 486 13.02 1.28 -4.72
C MET A 486 12.76 0.24 -5.81
N VAL A 487 11.78 -0.65 -5.59
CA VAL A 487 11.44 -1.70 -6.54
C VAL A 487 10.90 -1.11 -7.85
N VAL A 488 9.95 -0.18 -7.78
CA VAL A 488 9.39 0.45 -8.98
C VAL A 488 10.44 1.28 -9.70
N SER A 489 11.26 2.04 -8.97
CA SER A 489 12.37 2.81 -9.55
C SER A 489 13.36 1.92 -10.29
N ALA A 490 13.69 0.74 -9.74
CA ALA A 490 14.56 -0.22 -10.42
C ALA A 490 13.93 -0.78 -11.71
N LEU A 491 12.64 -1.09 -11.70
CA LEU A 491 11.92 -1.55 -12.90
C LEU A 491 11.90 -0.47 -13.99
N ARG A 492 11.66 0.78 -13.62
CA ARG A 492 11.65 1.91 -14.54
C ARG A 492 13.05 2.19 -15.11
N ALA A 493 14.08 2.20 -14.26
CA ALA A 493 15.46 2.38 -14.68
C ALA A 493 15.93 1.29 -15.67
N LEU A 494 15.55 0.04 -15.42
CA LEU A 494 15.87 -1.10 -16.29
C LEU A 494 14.95 -1.23 -17.52
N HIS A 495 13.96 -0.36 -17.71
CA HIS A 495 12.90 -0.55 -18.71
C HIS A 495 12.32 -1.97 -18.69
N ALA A 496 12.19 -2.54 -17.48
CA ALA A 496 11.85 -3.93 -17.31
C ALA A 496 10.37 -4.19 -17.64
N ASP A 497 10.12 -5.24 -18.45
CA ASP A 497 8.77 -5.71 -18.70
C ASP A 497 8.25 -6.50 -17.49
N LEU A 498 7.12 -6.04 -16.93
CA LEU A 498 6.45 -6.65 -15.80
C LEU A 498 5.27 -7.49 -16.28
N THR A 499 5.47 -8.80 -16.37
CA THR A 499 4.45 -9.76 -16.86
C THR A 499 3.67 -10.44 -15.74
N GLN A 500 4.25 -10.53 -14.52
CA GLN A 500 3.61 -11.16 -13.36
C GLN A 500 3.74 -10.28 -12.11
N PRO A 501 2.97 -9.19 -11.99
CA PRO A 501 3.09 -8.21 -10.89
C PRO A 501 3.00 -8.85 -9.49
N VAL A 502 2.11 -9.84 -9.33
CA VAL A 502 1.87 -10.51 -8.05
C VAL A 502 3.10 -11.27 -7.53
N ALA A 503 3.96 -11.77 -8.44
CA ALA A 503 5.20 -12.43 -8.03
C ALA A 503 6.16 -11.45 -7.35
N LEU A 504 6.18 -10.19 -7.79
CA LEU A 504 6.99 -9.12 -7.23
C LEU A 504 6.48 -8.66 -5.84
N ALA A 505 5.18 -8.76 -5.57
CA ALA A 505 4.61 -8.41 -4.27
C ALA A 505 5.23 -9.21 -3.11
N ARG A 506 5.67 -10.46 -3.36
CA ARG A 506 6.39 -11.26 -2.34
C ARG A 506 7.78 -10.70 -2.01
N ALA A 507 8.42 -10.03 -2.95
CA ALA A 507 9.68 -9.33 -2.66
C ALA A 507 9.43 -8.13 -1.75
N LEU A 508 8.36 -7.38 -2.00
CA LEU A 508 7.93 -6.27 -1.13
C LEU A 508 7.57 -6.75 0.28
N ASP A 509 6.97 -7.93 0.42
CA ASP A 509 6.71 -8.55 1.72
C ASP A 509 8.01 -8.78 2.51
N ARG A 510 9.06 -9.31 1.87
CA ARG A 510 10.37 -9.53 2.52
C ARG A 510 11.08 -8.23 2.87
N LEU A 511 10.89 -7.19 2.04
CA LEU A 511 11.43 -5.85 2.30
C LEU A 511 10.66 -5.08 3.39
N GLY A 512 9.61 -5.68 3.99
CA GLY A 512 8.86 -5.09 5.10
C GLY A 512 7.73 -4.14 4.68
N GLN A 513 7.38 -4.06 3.39
CA GLN A 513 6.27 -3.23 2.90
C GLN A 513 5.23 -4.02 2.10
N PRO A 514 4.51 -4.97 2.76
CA PRO A 514 3.43 -5.70 2.10
C PRO A 514 2.29 -4.76 1.69
N LEU A 515 2.01 -4.70 0.37
CA LEU A 515 0.99 -3.78 -0.19
C LEU A 515 -0.40 -4.07 0.38
N TYR A 516 -1.11 -3.02 0.81
CA TYR A 516 -2.47 -3.04 1.35
C TYR A 516 -2.68 -3.89 2.61
N ARG A 517 -1.60 -4.34 3.26
CA ARG A 517 -1.68 -5.24 4.42
C ARG A 517 -1.15 -4.64 5.72
N LYS A 518 -0.85 -3.35 5.74
CA LYS A 518 -0.55 -2.61 6.98
C LYS A 518 -1.80 -2.64 7.86
N GLN A 519 -1.66 -3.15 9.08
CA GLN A 519 -2.81 -3.38 9.96
C GLN A 519 -3.10 -2.19 10.87
N GLU A 520 -2.09 -1.37 11.14
CA GLU A 520 -2.21 -0.19 11.96
C GLU A 520 -2.76 0.97 11.13
N PRO A 521 -3.70 1.77 11.65
CA PRO A 521 -4.29 2.90 10.95
C PRO A 521 -3.29 4.02 10.64
N THR A 522 -2.15 4.06 11.32
CA THR A 522 -1.05 5.01 11.07
C THR A 522 -0.47 4.93 9.66
N GLY A 523 -0.65 3.81 8.94
CA GLY A 523 0.03 3.54 7.68
C GLY A 523 1.54 3.27 7.86
N TYR A 524 2.29 3.28 6.76
CA TYR A 524 3.75 3.17 6.76
C TYR A 524 4.39 4.52 7.03
N SER A 525 5.47 4.53 7.80
CA SER A 525 6.24 5.74 8.12
C SER A 525 6.90 6.34 6.88
N ALA A 526 6.95 7.68 6.80
CA ALA A 526 7.73 8.39 5.79
C ALA A 526 9.20 8.57 6.20
N MET A 527 9.57 8.28 7.46
CA MET A 527 10.90 8.55 8.00
C MET A 527 11.95 7.56 7.48
N ASN A 528 13.11 8.07 7.10
CA ASN A 528 14.23 7.28 6.57
C ASN A 528 14.68 6.17 7.54
N ALA A 529 14.71 6.47 8.84
CA ALA A 529 15.18 5.55 9.89
C ALA A 529 14.39 4.23 9.94
N GLU A 530 13.12 4.23 9.57
CA GLU A 530 12.27 3.03 9.53
C GLU A 530 12.66 2.06 8.40
N TRP A 531 13.33 2.55 7.37
CA TRP A 531 13.63 1.80 6.16
C TRP A 531 15.10 1.41 6.00
N VAL A 532 15.98 1.90 6.88
CA VAL A 532 17.43 1.69 6.82
C VAL A 532 17.91 0.92 8.04
N ASN A 533 18.10 -0.39 7.85
CA ASN A 533 18.78 -1.27 8.79
C ASN A 533 19.57 -2.32 8.01
N SER A 534 20.55 -2.97 8.65
CA SER A 534 21.46 -3.90 7.98
C SER A 534 20.73 -5.02 7.23
N ALA A 535 19.68 -5.61 7.81
CA ALA A 535 18.92 -6.69 7.16
C ALA A 535 18.16 -6.18 5.93
N ALA A 536 17.52 -5.01 6.05
CA ALA A 536 16.80 -4.40 4.92
C ALA A 536 17.77 -4.06 3.77
N LEU A 537 18.97 -3.56 4.06
CA LEU A 537 19.97 -3.24 3.04
C LEU A 537 20.46 -4.48 2.29
N VAL A 538 20.69 -5.60 2.98
CA VAL A 538 21.05 -6.87 2.34
C VAL A 538 19.92 -7.38 1.43
N GLU A 539 18.67 -7.36 1.91
CA GLU A 539 17.50 -7.77 1.10
C GLU A 539 17.31 -6.86 -0.13
N ARG A 540 17.53 -5.55 0.00
CA ARG A 540 17.48 -4.58 -1.11
C ARG A 540 18.56 -4.88 -2.16
N MET A 541 19.80 -5.16 -1.73
CA MET A 541 20.90 -5.52 -2.61
C MET A 541 20.62 -6.83 -3.34
N ASN A 542 20.16 -7.86 -2.63
CA ASN A 542 19.81 -9.16 -3.22
C ASN A 542 18.69 -9.01 -4.26
N LEU A 543 17.68 -8.18 -3.97
CA LEU A 543 16.62 -7.93 -4.94
C LEU A 543 17.13 -7.16 -6.17
N ALA A 544 17.96 -6.13 -5.99
CA ALA A 544 18.56 -5.35 -7.07
C ALA A 544 19.37 -6.25 -8.01
N LEU A 545 20.25 -7.09 -7.47
CA LEU A 545 21.01 -8.09 -8.24
C LEU A 545 20.08 -9.09 -8.95
N GLY A 546 19.04 -9.60 -8.26
CA GLY A 546 18.07 -10.52 -8.85
C GLY A 546 17.27 -9.90 -9.99
N LEU A 547 16.89 -8.62 -9.90
CA LEU A 547 16.22 -7.88 -10.97
C LEU A 547 17.13 -7.73 -12.19
N ALA A 548 18.35 -7.24 -11.98
CA ALA A 548 19.34 -7.05 -13.03
C ALA A 548 19.76 -8.36 -13.71
N ALA A 549 19.86 -9.44 -12.95
CA ALA A 549 20.17 -10.79 -13.47
C ALA A 549 18.97 -11.50 -14.15
N ASN A 550 17.80 -10.85 -14.26
CA ASN A 550 16.56 -11.48 -14.78
C ASN A 550 16.09 -12.72 -13.99
N GLN A 551 16.43 -12.82 -12.71
CA GLN A 551 16.08 -13.96 -11.84
C GLN A 551 14.80 -13.74 -11.04
N VAL A 552 14.21 -12.54 -11.11
CA VAL A 552 12.92 -12.25 -10.49
C VAL A 552 11.78 -12.69 -11.42
N ARG A 553 10.94 -13.60 -10.93
CA ARG A 553 9.85 -14.14 -11.73
C ARG A 553 8.89 -13.05 -12.22
N GLY A 554 8.61 -13.05 -13.52
CA GLY A 554 7.67 -12.11 -14.14
C GLY A 554 8.26 -10.72 -14.41
N VAL A 555 9.55 -10.55 -14.23
CA VAL A 555 10.30 -9.35 -14.59
C VAL A 555 11.33 -9.72 -15.64
N ARG A 556 11.44 -8.90 -16.71
CA ARG A 556 12.43 -9.10 -17.77
C ARG A 556 13.04 -7.77 -18.17
N TRP A 557 14.34 -7.69 -18.08
CA TRP A 557 15.15 -6.62 -18.64
C TRP A 557 15.89 -7.14 -19.88
N ARG A 558 15.78 -6.45 -21.02
CA ARG A 558 16.29 -6.91 -22.31
C ARG A 558 17.43 -6.06 -22.84
N ASP A 559 17.40 -4.77 -22.58
CA ASP A 559 18.35 -3.79 -23.14
C ASP A 559 19.63 -3.73 -22.31
N ILE A 560 20.28 -4.90 -22.16
CA ILE A 560 21.47 -5.06 -21.32
C ILE A 560 22.68 -4.45 -22.07
N PRO A 561 23.41 -3.47 -21.47
CA PRO A 561 24.62 -2.92 -22.05
C PRO A 561 25.69 -3.99 -22.32
N ALA A 562 26.60 -3.70 -23.24
CA ALA A 562 27.62 -4.67 -23.63
C ALA A 562 28.73 -4.85 -22.58
N THR A 563 28.99 -3.81 -21.76
CA THR A 563 30.10 -3.80 -20.78
C THR A 563 29.69 -3.12 -19.47
N GLY A 564 30.45 -3.33 -18.40
CA GLY A 564 30.31 -2.62 -17.13
C GLY A 564 30.42 -1.07 -17.24
N PRO A 565 31.46 -0.54 -17.91
CA PRO A 565 31.54 0.90 -18.17
C PRO A 565 30.34 1.48 -18.94
N ALA A 566 29.81 0.77 -19.95
CA ALA A 566 28.59 1.17 -20.65
C ALA A 566 27.36 1.18 -19.72
N THR A 567 27.32 0.27 -18.73
CA THR A 567 26.27 0.25 -17.71
C THR A 567 26.36 1.46 -16.78
N VAL A 568 27.56 1.89 -16.40
CA VAL A 568 27.78 3.11 -15.60
C VAL A 568 27.32 4.35 -16.37
N GLU A 569 27.65 4.43 -17.66
CA GLU A 569 27.25 5.56 -18.51
C GLU A 569 25.73 5.62 -18.69
N MET A 570 25.08 4.48 -18.93
CA MET A 570 23.63 4.38 -18.94
C MET A 570 23.02 4.83 -17.60
N ALA A 571 23.62 4.42 -16.47
CA ALA A 571 23.13 4.84 -15.15
C ALA A 571 23.24 6.37 -14.95
N ARG A 572 24.29 6.98 -15.44
CA ARG A 572 24.49 8.44 -15.38
C ARG A 572 23.51 9.19 -16.30
N SER A 573 23.31 8.71 -17.52
CA SER A 573 22.52 9.41 -18.55
C SER A 573 21.04 9.13 -18.45
N GLU A 574 20.63 7.88 -18.31
CA GLU A 574 19.22 7.45 -18.37
C GLU A 574 18.58 7.35 -16.98
N TRP A 575 19.30 6.80 -15.99
CA TRP A 575 18.78 6.71 -14.62
C TRP A 575 19.01 8.02 -13.82
N MET A 576 19.70 8.99 -14.43
CA MET A 576 20.11 10.23 -13.76
C MET A 576 20.75 9.95 -12.39
N LEU A 577 21.62 8.98 -12.34
CA LEU A 577 22.29 8.55 -11.14
C LEU A 577 23.68 9.21 -11.04
N PRO A 578 23.95 10.05 -10.04
CA PRO A 578 25.27 10.69 -9.87
C PRO A 578 26.27 9.68 -9.29
N VAL A 579 26.61 8.67 -10.11
CA VAL A 579 27.54 7.60 -9.72
C VAL A 579 28.92 8.19 -9.43
N SER A 580 29.36 8.06 -8.18
CA SER A 580 30.66 8.53 -7.73
C SER A 580 31.80 7.59 -8.20
N GLU A 581 33.00 8.12 -8.36
CA GLU A 581 34.19 7.33 -8.69
C GLU A 581 34.51 6.29 -7.59
N SER A 582 34.18 6.61 -6.33
CA SER A 582 34.32 5.66 -5.22
C SER A 582 33.35 4.48 -5.33
N THR A 583 32.12 4.72 -5.80
CA THR A 583 31.14 3.67 -6.09
C THR A 583 31.61 2.79 -7.25
N VAL A 584 32.10 3.39 -8.35
CA VAL A 584 32.67 2.65 -9.48
C VAL A 584 33.84 1.76 -9.04
N ALA A 585 34.80 2.30 -8.29
CA ALA A 585 35.96 1.54 -7.78
C ALA A 585 35.51 0.39 -6.86
N SER A 586 34.50 0.61 -6.03
CA SER A 586 33.97 -0.39 -5.11
C SER A 586 33.26 -1.52 -5.85
N ILE A 587 32.53 -1.22 -6.91
CA ILE A 587 31.85 -2.20 -7.76
C ILE A 587 32.90 -3.05 -8.50
N HIS A 588 33.92 -2.43 -9.10
CA HIS A 588 35.04 -3.15 -9.71
C HIS A 588 35.66 -4.14 -8.74
N LYS A 589 36.03 -3.67 -7.55
CA LYS A 589 36.60 -4.52 -6.52
C LYS A 589 35.68 -5.68 -6.13
N ALA A 590 34.36 -5.45 -6.04
CA ALA A 590 33.40 -6.48 -5.67
C ALA A 590 33.23 -7.54 -6.77
N ILE A 591 33.29 -7.16 -8.05
CA ILE A 591 33.17 -8.09 -9.19
C ILE A 591 34.43 -8.92 -9.34
N ASP A 592 35.60 -8.33 -9.16
CA ASP A 592 36.90 -8.98 -9.32
C ASP A 592 37.27 -9.88 -8.13
N ASP A 593 36.60 -9.74 -6.97
CA ASP A 593 36.92 -10.54 -5.77
C ASP A 593 36.24 -11.90 -5.82
N PRO A 594 37.00 -12.98 -6.01
CA PRO A 594 36.45 -14.35 -6.04
C PRO A 594 35.87 -14.80 -4.69
N ALA A 595 36.15 -14.10 -3.60
CA ALA A 595 35.62 -14.39 -2.27
C ALA A 595 34.20 -13.84 -2.04
N GLN A 596 33.65 -13.04 -2.96
CA GLN A 596 32.30 -12.46 -2.84
C GLN A 596 31.20 -13.52 -3.06
N GLU A 597 30.88 -14.26 -2.00
CA GLU A 597 29.94 -15.38 -2.03
C GLU A 597 28.50 -14.92 -2.41
N GLN A 598 28.13 -13.68 -2.08
CA GLN A 598 26.84 -13.11 -2.45
C GLN A 598 26.66 -12.96 -3.96
N LEU A 599 27.70 -12.66 -4.72
CA LEU A 599 27.64 -12.58 -6.18
C LEU A 599 27.57 -13.97 -6.81
N ARG A 600 28.10 -15.02 -6.13
CA ARG A 600 28.06 -16.40 -6.61
C ARG A 600 26.62 -16.96 -6.73
N GLN A 601 25.69 -16.51 -5.91
CA GLN A 601 24.29 -16.94 -6.02
C GLN A 601 23.61 -16.47 -7.32
N PHE A 602 24.17 -15.43 -7.98
CA PHE A 602 23.69 -14.93 -9.28
C PHE A 602 24.47 -15.55 -10.45
N ARG A 603 24.88 -16.82 -10.33
CA ARG A 603 25.56 -17.56 -11.40
C ARG A 603 24.76 -17.51 -12.69
N GLY A 604 25.44 -17.16 -13.81
CA GLY A 604 24.84 -16.98 -15.12
C GLY A 604 24.40 -15.54 -15.42
N ALA A 605 24.50 -14.61 -14.48
CA ALA A 605 24.42 -13.19 -14.79
C ALA A 605 25.69 -12.74 -15.55
N SER A 606 25.53 -11.92 -16.56
CA SER A 606 26.66 -11.28 -17.25
C SER A 606 27.28 -10.20 -16.36
N GLU A 607 28.51 -9.84 -16.66
CA GLU A 607 29.19 -8.74 -15.96
C GLU A 607 28.38 -7.44 -15.97
N PRO A 608 27.82 -6.97 -17.11
CA PRO A 608 26.95 -5.79 -17.13
C PRO A 608 25.70 -5.91 -16.24
N GLN A 609 25.16 -7.10 -16.11
CA GLN A 609 24.02 -7.34 -15.20
C GLN A 609 24.43 -7.21 -13.72
N LEU A 610 25.62 -7.69 -13.37
CA LEU A 610 26.16 -7.50 -12.01
C LEU A 610 26.42 -6.02 -11.73
N TRP A 611 27.00 -5.27 -12.69
CA TRP A 611 27.15 -3.82 -12.60
C TRP A 611 25.82 -3.13 -12.35
N ALA A 612 24.81 -3.42 -13.16
CA ALA A 612 23.46 -2.85 -13.01
C ALA A 612 22.87 -3.16 -11.63
N GLY A 613 22.99 -4.40 -11.18
CA GLY A 613 22.47 -4.81 -9.86
C GLY A 613 23.16 -4.08 -8.70
N LEU A 614 24.48 -3.92 -8.77
CA LEU A 614 25.26 -3.21 -7.75
C LEU A 614 24.97 -1.70 -7.78
N LEU A 615 24.79 -1.10 -8.96
CA LEU A 615 24.36 0.29 -9.10
C LEU A 615 22.96 0.54 -8.54
N LEU A 616 21.99 -0.35 -8.81
CA LEU A 616 20.66 -0.28 -8.23
C LEU A 616 20.65 -0.49 -6.70
N GLY A 617 21.65 -1.20 -6.19
CA GLY A 617 21.88 -1.36 -4.75
C GLY A 617 22.69 -0.23 -4.10
N SER A 618 23.28 0.68 -4.89
CA SER A 618 24.16 1.73 -4.38
C SER A 618 23.43 2.77 -3.52
N PRO A 619 24.15 3.48 -2.63
CA PRO A 619 23.58 4.57 -1.85
C PRO A 619 22.95 5.66 -2.72
N GLU A 620 23.56 5.93 -3.86
CA GLU A 620 23.08 6.92 -4.83
C GLU A 620 21.71 6.51 -5.39
N PHE A 621 21.48 5.24 -5.70
CA PHE A 621 20.19 4.78 -6.19
C PHE A 621 19.14 4.67 -5.09
N GLN A 622 19.54 4.32 -3.86
CA GLN A 622 18.63 4.16 -2.73
C GLN A 622 18.03 5.49 -2.22
N ARG A 623 18.58 6.62 -2.63
CA ARG A 623 18.12 7.97 -2.26
C ARG A 623 17.50 8.69 -3.46
N HIS A 624 16.61 9.61 -3.13
CA HIS A 624 15.97 10.50 -4.10
C HIS A 624 15.65 11.86 -3.52
#